data_3c136d26bd1180acbd7a031448e6ddab
#
_entry.id   3c136d26bd1180acbd7a031448e6ddab
#
_cell.length_a   1.000
_cell.length_b   1.000
_cell.length_c   1.000
_cell.angle_alpha   90.00
_cell.angle_beta   90.00
_cell.angle_gamma   90.00
#
_symmetry.space_group_name_H-M   'P 1'
#
loop_
_entity.id
_entity.type
_entity.pdbx_description
1 polymer ?
#
loop_
_entity_poly.entity_id
_entity_poly.type
_entity_poly.pdbx_seq_one_letter_code
_entity_poly.pdbx_strand_id
1 'polypeptide(L)'
;MNNYRIITLRERPELVAIAAEWFHSKWGVPAEAYLECMKAYLSGKTEYGWYICLYDESIVAGLGVIENDFHDRKDLTPNVCAVYAEEEHREKGLAGNLLNKVVDDMRNKGVTPLYLVTDHIGFF
;
A
#
# COMPACT_ATOMS: atom_id res chain seq x y z
N MET A 1 -10.40 -22.90 0.26
CA MET A 1 -10.11 -21.82 1.19
C MET A 1 -8.79 -21.17 0.88
N ASN A 2 -8.77 -19.88 0.78
CA ASN A 2 -7.51 -19.25 0.46
C ASN A 2 -6.75 -18.85 1.71
N ASN A 3 -5.44 -18.79 1.59
CA ASN A 3 -4.56 -18.42 2.68
C ASN A 3 -4.15 -16.95 2.61
N TYR A 4 -4.86 -16.17 1.83
CA TYR A 4 -4.57 -14.75 1.67
C TYR A 4 -5.16 -13.95 2.82
N ARG A 5 -4.38 -13.02 3.34
CA ARG A 5 -4.84 -12.13 4.40
C ARG A 5 -4.38 -10.71 4.12
N ILE A 6 -5.31 -9.78 4.06
CA ILE A 6 -5.00 -8.38 3.86
C ILE A 6 -4.97 -7.70 5.22
N ILE A 7 -3.87 -7.02 5.53
CA ILE A 7 -3.69 -6.33 6.80
C ILE A 7 -3.12 -4.94 6.58
N THR A 8 -3.27 -4.09 7.59
CA THR A 8 -2.51 -2.85 7.64
C THR A 8 -1.22 -3.10 8.41
N LEU A 9 -0.21 -2.27 8.21
CA LEU A 9 1.03 -2.41 8.97
C LEU A 9 0.85 -2.06 10.44
N ARG A 10 -0.21 -1.33 10.81
CA ARG A 10 -0.52 -1.10 12.22
C ARG A 10 -0.94 -2.39 12.92
N GLU A 11 -1.53 -3.32 12.20
CA GLU A 11 -1.93 -4.61 12.77
C GLU A 11 -0.73 -5.52 13.02
N ARG A 12 0.32 -5.37 12.21
CA ARG A 12 1.53 -6.20 12.33
C ARG A 12 2.78 -5.32 12.17
N PRO A 13 3.06 -4.44 13.15
CA PRO A 13 4.19 -3.50 13.01
C PRO A 13 5.56 -4.17 12.91
N GLU A 14 5.68 -5.40 13.35
CA GLU A 14 6.94 -6.13 13.22
C GLU A 14 7.30 -6.41 11.76
N LEU A 15 6.34 -6.26 10.83
CA LEU A 15 6.59 -6.50 9.42
C LEU A 15 7.10 -5.28 8.65
N VAL A 16 7.26 -4.14 9.32
CA VAL A 16 7.63 -2.89 8.65
C VAL A 16 8.94 -3.02 7.89
N ALA A 17 9.98 -3.57 8.51
CA ALA A 17 11.28 -3.70 7.85
C ALA A 17 11.20 -4.59 6.61
N ILE A 18 10.50 -5.72 6.74
CA ILE A 18 10.32 -6.66 5.65
C ILE A 18 9.50 -6.02 4.53
N ALA A 19 8.45 -5.28 4.90
CA ALA A 19 7.60 -4.62 3.91
C ALA A 19 8.38 -3.54 3.15
N ALA A 20 9.19 -2.74 3.85
CA ALA A 20 9.97 -1.71 3.19
C ALA A 20 10.93 -2.32 2.17
N GLU A 21 11.59 -3.42 2.53
CA GLU A 21 12.47 -4.11 1.60
C GLU A 21 11.69 -4.70 0.42
N TRP A 22 10.50 -5.22 0.67
CA TRP A 22 9.67 -5.77 -0.39
C TRP A 22 9.30 -4.69 -1.42
N PHE A 23 8.81 -3.53 -0.93
CA PHE A 23 8.46 -2.43 -1.84
C PHE A 23 9.69 -1.92 -2.58
N HIS A 24 10.83 -1.81 -1.88
CA HIS A 24 12.09 -1.40 -2.52
C HIS A 24 12.44 -2.34 -3.68
N SER A 25 12.29 -3.63 -3.48
CA SER A 25 12.63 -4.62 -4.51
C SER A 25 11.74 -4.52 -5.75
N LYS A 26 10.53 -3.97 -5.59
CA LYS A 26 9.59 -3.86 -6.71
C LYS A 26 9.73 -2.55 -7.47
N TRP A 27 10.01 -1.46 -6.76
CA TRP A 27 9.93 -0.13 -7.36
C TRP A 27 11.25 0.61 -7.40
N GLY A 28 12.29 0.11 -6.74
CA GLY A 28 13.59 0.75 -6.75
C GLY A 28 13.72 2.01 -5.91
N VAL A 29 12.66 2.37 -5.20
CA VAL A 29 12.70 3.50 -4.26
C VAL A 29 13.50 3.04 -3.04
N PRO A 30 14.40 3.87 -2.47
CA PRO A 30 15.18 3.44 -1.31
C PRO A 30 14.31 2.95 -0.17
N ALA A 31 14.74 1.86 0.47
CA ALA A 31 13.99 1.28 1.58
C ALA A 31 13.78 2.28 2.71
N GLU A 32 14.73 3.18 2.94
CA GLU A 32 14.63 4.20 3.97
C GLU A 32 13.44 5.13 3.75
N ALA A 33 13.13 5.44 2.49
CA ALA A 33 11.98 6.30 2.18
C ALA A 33 10.68 5.62 2.58
N TYR A 34 10.57 4.33 2.29
CA TYR A 34 9.39 3.57 2.72
C TYR A 34 9.32 3.48 4.24
N LEU A 35 10.47 3.25 4.89
CA LEU A 35 10.51 3.16 6.35
C LEU A 35 10.04 4.45 7.01
N GLU A 36 10.43 5.59 6.48
CA GLU A 36 9.97 6.87 7.03
C GLU A 36 8.46 7.02 6.96
N CYS A 37 7.88 6.70 5.81
CA CYS A 37 6.43 6.78 5.63
C CYS A 37 5.72 5.81 6.55
N MET A 38 6.22 4.59 6.64
CA MET A 38 5.59 3.56 7.46
C MET A 38 5.68 3.90 8.95
N LYS A 39 6.82 4.45 9.39
CA LYS A 39 6.99 4.83 10.80
C LYS A 39 6.07 5.99 11.16
N ALA A 40 5.89 6.95 10.27
CA ALA A 40 4.96 8.05 10.49
C ALA A 40 3.54 7.52 10.68
N TYR A 41 3.16 6.54 9.87
CA TYR A 41 1.86 5.90 9.98
C TYR A 41 1.72 5.16 11.33
N LEU A 42 2.75 4.39 11.70
CA LEU A 42 2.72 3.64 12.96
C LEU A 42 2.67 4.55 14.18
N SER A 43 3.34 5.68 14.13
CA SER A 43 3.38 6.60 15.27
C SER A 43 2.17 7.50 15.38
N GLY A 44 1.28 7.46 14.39
CA GLY A 44 0.09 8.30 14.40
C GLY A 44 0.30 9.69 13.84
N LYS A 45 1.46 9.99 13.27
CA LYS A 45 1.70 11.27 12.64
C LYS A 45 0.87 11.48 11.39
N THR A 46 0.48 10.38 10.74
CA THR A 46 -0.38 10.41 9.58
C THR A 46 -1.30 9.22 9.60
N GLU A 47 -2.47 9.38 8.98
CA GLU A 47 -3.40 8.28 8.75
C GLU A 47 -3.21 7.67 7.37
N TYR A 48 -2.28 8.17 6.57
CA TYR A 48 -1.97 7.60 5.25
C TYR A 48 -1.25 6.28 5.47
N GLY A 49 -1.97 5.19 5.19
CA GLY A 49 -1.57 3.88 5.64
C GLY A 49 -0.82 3.05 4.61
N TRP A 50 -0.31 1.94 5.08
CA TRP A 50 0.37 0.95 4.26
C TRP A 50 -0.31 -0.39 4.47
N TYR A 51 -0.59 -1.08 3.37
CA TYR A 51 -1.43 -2.26 3.36
C TYR A 51 -0.71 -3.36 2.60
N ILE A 52 -0.74 -4.56 3.13
CA ILE A 52 -0.10 -5.70 2.47
C ILE A 52 -1.03 -6.90 2.47
N CYS A 53 -0.81 -7.77 1.51
CA CYS A 53 -1.48 -9.06 1.46
C CYS A 53 -0.46 -10.15 1.76
N LEU A 54 -0.77 -10.99 2.71
CA LEU A 54 0.09 -12.11 3.09
C LEU A 54 -0.48 -13.40 2.54
N TYR A 55 0.39 -14.26 2.06
CA TYR A 55 0.06 -15.64 1.72
C TYR A 55 1.01 -16.51 2.52
N ASP A 56 0.47 -17.23 3.53
CA ASP A 56 1.27 -18.05 4.43
C ASP A 56 2.46 -17.27 5.01
N GLU A 57 2.20 -16.04 5.47
CA GLU A 57 3.18 -15.15 6.11
C GLU A 57 4.20 -14.53 5.14
N SER A 58 4.03 -14.72 3.85
CA SER A 58 4.86 -14.05 2.83
C SER A 58 4.09 -12.89 2.22
N ILE A 59 4.76 -11.77 1.99
CA ILE A 59 4.12 -10.63 1.33
C ILE A 59 4.03 -10.92 -0.15
N VAL A 60 2.82 -10.91 -0.69
CA VAL A 60 2.58 -11.19 -2.10
C VAL A 60 1.92 -10.03 -2.83
N ALA A 61 1.45 -9.03 -2.12
CA ALA A 61 0.88 -7.83 -2.73
C ALA A 61 0.87 -6.72 -1.71
N GLY A 62 0.80 -5.48 -2.18
CA GLY A 62 0.74 -4.35 -1.27
C GLY A 62 0.53 -3.03 -1.97
N LEU A 63 0.26 -2.00 -1.18
CA LEU A 63 0.18 -0.62 -1.64
C LEU A 63 0.29 0.30 -0.44
N GLY A 64 0.50 1.58 -0.72
CA GLY A 64 0.54 2.58 0.31
C GLY A 64 -0.26 3.81 -0.08
N VAL A 65 -0.45 4.69 0.90
CA VAL A 65 -1.08 5.99 0.68
C VAL A 65 -0.08 7.06 1.08
N ILE A 66 0.16 8.01 0.20
CA ILE A 66 1.07 9.11 0.46
C ILE A 66 0.42 10.42 0.03
N GLU A 67 1.02 11.53 0.46
CA GLU A 67 0.44 12.83 0.16
C GLU A 67 0.47 13.13 -1.34
N ASN A 68 1.59 12.83 -2.00
CA ASN A 68 1.72 13.12 -3.41
C ASN A 68 2.66 12.13 -4.08
N ASP A 69 2.17 11.43 -5.11
CA ASP A 69 2.92 10.40 -5.81
C ASP A 69 3.50 10.94 -7.11
N PHE A 70 4.49 11.84 -6.98
CA PHE A 70 5.31 12.33 -8.11
C PHE A 70 4.54 12.95 -9.26
N HIS A 71 3.47 13.71 -8.97
CA HIS A 71 2.77 14.46 -10.00
C HIS A 71 2.64 15.93 -9.59
N ASP A 72 2.28 16.79 -10.55
CA ASP A 72 2.23 18.22 -10.33
C ASP A 72 0.94 18.71 -9.67
N ARG A 73 -0.06 17.86 -9.59
CA ARG A 73 -1.37 18.23 -9.06
C ARG A 73 -1.43 17.97 -7.58
N LYS A 74 -0.91 18.90 -6.79
CA LYS A 74 -0.88 18.75 -5.34
C LYS A 74 -2.24 18.87 -4.67
N ASP A 75 -3.22 19.34 -5.44
CA ASP A 75 -4.61 19.37 -4.99
C ASP A 75 -5.26 17.99 -5.06
N LEU A 76 -4.63 17.04 -5.76
CA LEU A 76 -5.12 15.67 -5.88
C LEU A 76 -4.40 14.79 -4.85
N THR A 77 -4.74 14.96 -3.59
CA THR A 77 -4.13 14.22 -2.50
C THR A 77 -5.21 13.65 -1.58
N PRO A 78 -4.93 12.58 -0.84
CA PRO A 78 -3.72 11.76 -0.91
C PRO A 78 -3.77 10.78 -2.09
N ASN A 79 -2.61 10.20 -2.39
CA ASN A 79 -2.48 9.26 -3.51
C ASN A 79 -2.23 7.84 -3.01
N VAL A 80 -2.85 6.89 -3.70
CA VAL A 80 -2.47 5.49 -3.56
C VAL A 80 -1.22 5.27 -4.42
N CYS A 81 -0.21 4.64 -3.85
CA CYS A 81 1.07 4.45 -4.53
C CYS A 81 1.59 3.03 -4.37
N ALA A 82 2.58 2.69 -5.18
CA ALA A 82 3.34 1.45 -5.07
C ALA A 82 2.48 0.19 -5.13
N VAL A 83 1.39 0.23 -5.87
CA VAL A 83 0.51 -0.92 -6.00
C VAL A 83 1.23 -2.04 -6.76
N TYR A 84 1.35 -3.21 -6.15
CA TYR A 84 2.04 -4.33 -6.77
C TYR A 84 1.48 -5.64 -6.25
N ALA A 85 1.38 -6.63 -7.13
CA ALA A 85 1.06 -8.00 -6.77
C ALA A 85 2.10 -8.90 -7.43
N GLU A 86 2.62 -9.89 -6.69
CA GLU A 86 3.58 -10.83 -7.22
C GLU A 86 2.96 -11.58 -8.40
N GLU A 87 3.78 -11.83 -9.42
CA GLU A 87 3.30 -12.40 -10.67
C GLU A 87 2.54 -13.71 -10.45
N GLU A 88 3.04 -14.56 -9.58
CA GLU A 88 2.43 -15.86 -9.29
C GLU A 88 1.05 -15.76 -8.65
N HIS A 89 0.75 -14.59 -8.09
CA HIS A 89 -0.50 -14.37 -7.38
C HIS A 89 -1.44 -13.40 -8.09
N ARG A 90 -1.08 -13.00 -9.29
CA ARG A 90 -1.95 -12.11 -10.09
C ARG A 90 -3.18 -12.87 -10.54
N GLU A 91 -4.18 -12.13 -11.01
CA GLU A 91 -5.46 -12.68 -11.44
C GLU A 91 -6.24 -13.34 -10.32
N LYS A 92 -5.89 -13.02 -9.07
CA LYS A 92 -6.63 -13.46 -7.89
C LYS A 92 -7.45 -12.32 -7.28
N GLY A 93 -7.44 -11.16 -7.92
CA GLY A 93 -8.15 -10.00 -7.41
C GLY A 93 -7.51 -9.34 -6.21
N LEU A 94 -6.22 -9.59 -5.95
CA LEU A 94 -5.56 -9.08 -4.75
C LEU A 94 -5.45 -7.55 -4.76
N ALA A 95 -5.05 -6.97 -5.90
CA ALA A 95 -4.92 -5.52 -6.00
C ALA A 95 -6.28 -4.85 -5.79
N GLY A 96 -7.32 -5.40 -6.39
CA GLY A 96 -8.68 -4.87 -6.18
C GLY A 96 -9.12 -4.97 -4.74
N ASN A 97 -8.83 -6.09 -4.09
CA ASN A 97 -9.17 -6.27 -2.67
C ASN A 97 -8.41 -5.30 -1.78
N LEU A 98 -7.12 -5.07 -2.09
CA LEU A 98 -6.32 -4.08 -1.37
C LEU A 98 -6.88 -2.68 -1.55
N LEU A 99 -7.25 -2.32 -2.78
CA LEU A 99 -7.83 -1.01 -3.04
C LEU A 99 -9.15 -0.82 -2.30
N ASN A 100 -9.98 -1.86 -2.27
CA ASN A 100 -11.24 -1.80 -1.51
C ASN A 100 -10.97 -1.58 -0.03
N LYS A 101 -9.97 -2.27 0.51
CA LYS A 101 -9.63 -2.09 1.92
C LYS A 101 -9.16 -0.68 2.22
N VAL A 102 -8.30 -0.12 1.35
CA VAL A 102 -7.79 1.22 1.61
C VAL A 102 -8.88 2.27 1.45
N VAL A 103 -9.77 2.10 0.49
CA VAL A 103 -10.89 3.03 0.32
C VAL A 103 -11.78 3.03 1.54
N ASP A 104 -12.13 1.84 2.04
CA ASP A 104 -12.97 1.73 3.24
C ASP A 104 -12.29 2.31 4.46
N ASP A 105 -11.01 2.01 4.65
CA ASP A 105 -10.25 2.50 5.79
C ASP A 105 -10.14 4.03 5.76
N MET A 106 -9.80 4.60 4.61
CA MET A 106 -9.68 6.04 4.49
C MET A 106 -11.02 6.74 4.63
N ARG A 107 -12.08 6.15 4.08
CA ARG A 107 -13.42 6.70 4.23
C ARG A 107 -13.82 6.74 5.70
N ASN A 108 -13.53 5.69 6.44
CA ASN A 108 -13.85 5.63 7.87
C ASN A 108 -13.08 6.66 8.68
N LYS A 109 -11.95 7.12 8.17
CA LYS A 109 -11.12 8.15 8.81
C LYS A 109 -11.44 9.55 8.30
N GLY A 110 -12.39 9.67 7.38
CA GLY A 110 -12.75 10.96 6.81
C GLY A 110 -11.77 11.46 5.75
N VAL A 111 -10.93 10.55 5.21
CA VAL A 111 -9.95 10.91 4.19
C VAL A 111 -10.51 10.49 2.83
N THR A 112 -11.14 11.42 2.15
CA THR A 112 -11.67 11.20 0.82
C THR A 112 -11.62 12.53 0.07
N PRO A 113 -11.51 12.49 -1.26
CA PRO A 113 -11.30 11.29 -2.10
C PRO A 113 -9.87 10.81 -2.08
N LEU A 114 -9.65 9.63 -2.66
CA LEU A 114 -8.31 9.10 -2.90
C LEU A 114 -8.03 9.16 -4.40
N TYR A 115 -6.78 9.39 -4.74
CA TYR A 115 -6.36 9.47 -6.13
C TYR A 115 -5.33 8.39 -6.44
N LEU A 116 -5.39 7.85 -7.64
CA LEU A 116 -4.45 6.84 -8.10
C LEU A 116 -3.83 7.31 -9.39
N VAL A 117 -2.51 7.46 -9.39
CA VAL A 117 -1.76 7.76 -10.60
C VAL A 117 -1.15 6.44 -11.06
N THR A 118 -1.44 6.05 -12.29
CA THR A 118 -0.93 4.80 -12.81
C THR A 118 -0.52 4.95 -14.27
N ASP A 119 0.63 4.38 -14.58
CA ASP A 119 1.12 4.28 -15.95
C ASP A 119 0.89 2.87 -16.49
N HIS A 120 0.29 2.01 -15.69
CA HIS A 120 0.11 0.60 -16.03
C HIS A 120 -1.36 0.25 -16.11
N ILE A 121 -1.96 0.59 -17.23
CA ILE A 121 -3.36 0.31 -17.48
C ILE A 121 -3.55 -1.20 -17.49
N GLY A 122 -4.60 -1.66 -16.82
CA GLY A 122 -4.88 -3.07 -16.74
C GLY A 122 -4.12 -3.79 -15.64
N PHE A 123 -3.41 -3.06 -14.82
CA PHE A 123 -2.66 -3.62 -13.71
C PHE A 123 -3.58 -4.18 -12.62
N PHE A 124 -4.76 -3.64 -12.53
CA PHE A 124 -5.73 -4.01 -11.49
C PHE A 124 -6.78 -4.98 -11.98
#